data_6241c98e7a4f9faf2671e966d02c1031
#
_entry.id   6241c98e7a4f9faf2671e966d02c1031
#
_cell.length_a   1.000
_cell.length_b   1.000
_cell.length_c   1.000
_cell.angle_alpha   90.00
_cell.angle_beta   90.00
_cell.angle_gamma   90.00
#
_symmetry.space_group_name_H-M   'P 1'
#
loop_
_entity.id
_entity.type
_entity.pdbx_description
1 polymer ?
#
loop_
_entity_poly.entity_id
_entity_poly.type
_entity_poly.pdbx_seq_one_letter_code
_entity_poly.pdbx_strand_id
1 'polypeptide(L)'
;MPKQDKRVEKYETKKGIRYRFKTYVGTDINGKKVWATRSGFTSYTEAKYELDKLKLEGVDSFVKQKQIKVNDLFTQWFDTYQTTVKESTAHKTYEMYKIHIKPKYGNAYVDKITPASLQRFANALSKKLVKYRTALGILERTLNLGISLGYLKVNPFSKILIPKKTTRKRRDTSINFLSREELDTFLKKAESINHLYYLFFLLLASTGLRKGEALALHWSDIDFNTNQISVTKTLAYGLDNKYIVQTPKSPKSLRTVPLSTHLKEELLKYKDNQKIDTEIIFHTIDGNYLRLSKPTRWLDTIYKQLPDLKRITTHGFRHTFASLLIESNPYIKPSDVQAILGHETVEMTLNIYTHVTNQSKKKVAQSINDLNI
;
A
#
# COMPACT_ATOMS: atom_id res chain seq x y z
N MET A 1 -63.26 -4.12 -27.13
CA MET A 1 -62.01 -3.35 -27.06
C MET A 1 -61.53 -3.36 -25.62
N PRO A 2 -60.28 -3.64 -25.34
CA PRO A 2 -59.79 -3.58 -23.96
C PRO A 2 -59.93 -2.15 -23.42
N LYS A 3 -60.41 -2.05 -22.18
CA LYS A 3 -60.63 -0.75 -21.50
C LYS A 3 -59.33 0.04 -21.45
N GLN A 4 -59.34 1.26 -22.04
CA GLN A 4 -58.18 2.14 -22.03
C GLN A 4 -57.88 2.59 -20.61
N ASP A 5 -56.62 2.64 -20.26
CA ASP A 5 -56.15 3.12 -18.92
C ASP A 5 -56.42 4.63 -18.80
N LYS A 6 -57.28 5.02 -17.89
CA LYS A 6 -57.70 6.41 -17.66
C LYS A 6 -56.57 7.39 -17.33
N ARG A 7 -55.41 6.88 -16.99
CA ARG A 7 -54.21 7.70 -16.66
C ARG A 7 -53.47 8.15 -17.91
N VAL A 8 -53.71 7.51 -19.06
CA VAL A 8 -53.12 7.91 -20.33
C VAL A 8 -54.13 8.85 -21.03
N GLU A 9 -53.76 10.11 -21.08
CA GLU A 9 -54.61 11.17 -21.65
C GLU A 9 -54.11 11.50 -23.06
N LYS A 10 -55.08 11.69 -23.96
CA LYS A 10 -54.89 12.19 -25.32
C LYS A 10 -54.93 13.71 -25.31
N TYR A 11 -54.00 14.38 -26.03
CA TYR A 11 -54.03 15.82 -26.23
C TYR A 11 -53.55 16.20 -27.62
N GLU A 12 -53.96 17.37 -28.08
CA GLU A 12 -53.62 17.87 -29.42
C GLU A 12 -52.46 18.87 -29.35
N THR A 13 -51.62 18.80 -30.38
CA THR A 13 -50.53 19.74 -30.63
C THR A 13 -50.55 20.23 -32.07
N LYS A 14 -49.84 21.30 -32.38
CA LYS A 14 -49.69 21.77 -33.78
C LYS A 14 -49.13 20.71 -34.73
N LYS A 15 -48.52 19.61 -34.19
CA LYS A 15 -47.96 18.47 -34.94
C LYS A 15 -48.85 17.24 -34.90
N GLY A 16 -50.11 17.38 -34.47
CA GLY A 16 -51.09 16.28 -34.38
C GLY A 16 -51.29 15.76 -32.95
N ILE A 17 -52.02 14.65 -32.88
CA ILE A 17 -52.41 14.02 -31.62
C ILE A 17 -51.18 13.45 -30.89
N ARG A 18 -51.12 13.66 -29.57
CA ARG A 18 -50.10 13.09 -28.67
C ARG A 18 -50.77 12.52 -27.42
N TYR A 19 -49.99 11.68 -26.70
CA TYR A 19 -50.45 11.07 -25.46
C TYR A 19 -49.52 11.47 -24.33
N ARG A 20 -50.07 11.55 -23.11
CA ARG A 20 -49.35 11.87 -21.86
C ARG A 20 -49.95 11.05 -20.71
N PHE A 21 -49.19 10.90 -19.65
CA PHE A 21 -49.72 10.35 -18.40
C PHE A 21 -49.08 11.00 -17.19
N LYS A 22 -49.81 10.93 -16.08
CA LYS A 22 -49.33 11.23 -14.72
C LYS A 22 -49.62 10.04 -13.83
N THR A 23 -48.66 9.50 -13.16
CA THR A 23 -48.84 8.33 -12.28
C THR A 23 -48.04 8.50 -10.98
N TYR A 24 -48.59 7.95 -9.91
CA TYR A 24 -47.89 7.80 -8.65
C TYR A 24 -46.88 6.65 -8.80
N VAL A 25 -45.59 6.90 -8.42
CA VAL A 25 -44.49 5.94 -8.54
C VAL A 25 -43.99 5.45 -7.20
N GLY A 26 -44.40 6.07 -6.08
CA GLY A 26 -44.02 5.66 -4.73
C GLY A 26 -43.80 6.84 -3.82
N THR A 27 -43.17 6.60 -2.66
CA THR A 27 -42.82 7.60 -1.65
C THR A 27 -41.30 7.71 -1.53
N ASP A 28 -40.77 8.92 -1.36
CA ASP A 28 -39.36 9.13 -1.08
C ASP A 28 -39.03 8.74 0.39
N ILE A 29 -37.74 8.82 0.75
CA ILE A 29 -37.25 8.49 2.09
C ILE A 29 -37.83 9.35 3.21
N ASN A 30 -38.44 10.49 2.89
CA ASN A 30 -39.08 11.41 3.83
C ASN A 30 -40.60 11.20 3.87
N GLY A 31 -41.13 10.15 3.22
CA GLY A 31 -42.55 9.86 3.18
C GLY A 31 -43.35 10.70 2.18
N LYS A 32 -42.69 11.53 1.34
CA LYS A 32 -43.36 12.39 0.35
C LYS A 32 -43.71 11.59 -0.91
N LYS A 33 -44.97 11.73 -1.35
CA LYS A 33 -45.47 11.07 -2.58
C LYS A 33 -44.75 11.61 -3.81
N VAL A 34 -44.20 10.73 -4.62
CA VAL A 34 -43.53 11.02 -5.90
C VAL A 34 -44.43 10.70 -7.07
N TRP A 35 -44.58 11.68 -7.95
CA TRP A 35 -45.41 11.58 -9.15
C TRP A 35 -44.58 11.71 -10.39
N ALA A 36 -44.81 10.83 -11.37
CA ALA A 36 -44.17 10.86 -12.68
C ALA A 36 -45.11 11.46 -13.70
N THR A 37 -44.61 12.41 -14.50
CA THR A 37 -45.31 12.92 -15.68
C THR A 37 -44.49 12.66 -16.92
N ARG A 38 -45.09 12.09 -17.96
CA ARG A 38 -44.47 11.91 -19.28
C ARG A 38 -45.47 12.34 -20.35
N SER A 39 -44.96 12.96 -21.42
CA SER A 39 -45.76 13.47 -22.53
C SER A 39 -45.01 13.33 -23.85
N GLY A 40 -45.70 13.53 -24.97
CA GLY A 40 -45.12 13.56 -26.30
C GLY A 40 -45.21 12.22 -27.05
N PHE A 41 -45.82 11.19 -26.50
CA PHE A 41 -45.95 9.89 -27.15
C PHE A 41 -46.83 9.97 -28.40
N THR A 42 -46.46 9.24 -29.45
CA THR A 42 -47.15 9.22 -30.74
C THR A 42 -48.35 8.28 -30.74
N SER A 43 -48.36 7.31 -29.85
CA SER A 43 -49.46 6.33 -29.74
C SER A 43 -49.85 6.06 -28.29
N TYR A 44 -51.10 5.61 -28.09
CA TYR A 44 -51.56 5.13 -26.78
C TYR A 44 -50.76 3.93 -26.28
N THR A 45 -50.39 3.03 -27.17
CA THR A 45 -49.66 1.80 -26.86
C THR A 45 -48.25 2.15 -26.30
N GLU A 46 -47.56 3.12 -26.93
CA GLU A 46 -46.27 3.61 -26.46
C GLU A 46 -46.37 4.25 -25.07
N ALA A 47 -47.36 5.13 -24.87
CA ALA A 47 -47.59 5.77 -23.57
C ALA A 47 -47.94 4.74 -22.47
N LYS A 48 -48.78 3.73 -22.82
CA LYS A 48 -49.15 2.67 -21.89
C LYS A 48 -47.98 1.77 -21.52
N TYR A 49 -47.15 1.40 -22.46
CA TYR A 49 -45.93 0.61 -22.24
C TYR A 49 -44.98 1.34 -21.25
N GLU A 50 -44.74 2.61 -21.49
CA GLU A 50 -43.86 3.41 -20.63
C GLU A 50 -44.47 3.61 -19.22
N LEU A 51 -45.79 3.77 -19.11
CA LEU A 51 -46.52 3.82 -17.85
C LEU A 51 -46.35 2.53 -17.04
N ASP A 52 -46.50 1.36 -17.68
CA ASP A 52 -46.38 0.07 -17.01
C ASP A 52 -44.94 -0.24 -16.64
N LYS A 53 -43.98 0.13 -17.47
CA LYS A 53 -42.54 0.06 -17.17
C LYS A 53 -42.18 0.87 -15.92
N LEU A 54 -42.65 2.11 -15.84
CA LEU A 54 -42.39 2.97 -14.65
C LEU A 54 -43.00 2.41 -13.37
N LYS A 55 -44.12 1.72 -13.44
CA LYS A 55 -44.71 1.06 -12.27
C LYS A 55 -43.89 -0.12 -11.77
N LEU A 56 -43.28 -0.86 -12.70
CA LEU A 56 -42.40 -1.98 -12.37
C LEU A 56 -41.05 -1.51 -11.81
N GLU A 57 -40.54 -0.40 -12.32
CA GLU A 57 -39.24 0.15 -11.89
C GLU A 57 -39.27 0.93 -10.56
N GLY A 58 -40.47 1.39 -10.12
CA GLY A 58 -40.66 2.09 -8.84
C GLY A 58 -40.01 3.47 -8.75
N VAL A 59 -39.94 4.02 -7.53
CA VAL A 59 -39.43 5.37 -7.23
C VAL A 59 -37.96 5.51 -7.62
N ASP A 60 -37.17 4.45 -7.50
CA ASP A 60 -35.72 4.49 -7.73
C ASP A 60 -35.34 4.80 -9.19
N SER A 61 -36.23 4.51 -10.15
CA SER A 61 -36.03 4.89 -11.55
C SER A 61 -36.34 6.36 -11.84
N PHE A 62 -37.08 7.01 -10.94
CA PHE A 62 -37.59 8.39 -11.09
C PHE A 62 -36.75 9.43 -10.40
N VAL A 63 -36.07 9.07 -9.32
CA VAL A 63 -35.06 9.93 -8.72
C VAL A 63 -33.94 10.02 -9.76
N LYS A 64 -33.81 11.17 -10.42
CA LYS A 64 -32.64 11.46 -11.26
C LYS A 64 -31.42 10.97 -10.51
N GLN A 65 -30.79 9.91 -11.02
CA GLN A 65 -29.60 9.34 -10.39
C GLN A 65 -28.65 10.50 -10.16
N LYS A 66 -28.46 10.86 -8.88
CA LYS A 66 -27.66 12.01 -8.50
C LYS A 66 -26.26 11.76 -9.07
N GLN A 67 -25.89 12.49 -10.11
CA GLN A 67 -24.58 12.31 -10.72
C GLN A 67 -23.50 12.73 -9.72
N ILE A 68 -22.56 11.87 -9.46
CA ILE A 68 -21.40 12.15 -8.60
C ILE A 68 -20.11 11.93 -9.39
N LYS A 69 -19.13 12.80 -9.18
CA LYS A 69 -17.78 12.62 -9.73
C LYS A 69 -17.00 11.59 -8.93
N VAL A 70 -16.08 10.91 -9.59
CA VAL A 70 -15.19 9.93 -8.92
C VAL A 70 -14.43 10.56 -7.77
N ASN A 71 -13.97 11.81 -7.90
CA ASN A 71 -13.24 12.49 -6.83
C ASN A 71 -14.10 12.67 -5.56
N ASP A 72 -15.36 13.08 -5.73
CA ASP A 72 -16.27 13.31 -4.60
C ASP A 72 -16.66 12.00 -3.93
N LEU A 73 -16.91 10.95 -4.74
CA LEU A 73 -17.17 9.60 -4.24
C LEU A 73 -15.95 8.98 -3.56
N PHE A 74 -14.74 9.22 -4.10
CA PHE A 74 -13.50 8.80 -3.48
C PHE A 74 -13.31 9.48 -2.12
N THR A 75 -13.58 10.77 -2.00
CA THR A 75 -13.47 11.49 -0.73
C THR A 75 -14.37 10.85 0.32
N GLN A 76 -15.66 10.61 0.01
CA GLN A 76 -16.59 9.94 0.91
C GLN A 76 -16.11 8.52 1.32
N TRP A 77 -15.59 7.76 0.35
CA TRP A 77 -15.04 6.44 0.62
C TRP A 77 -13.78 6.53 1.50
N PHE A 78 -12.90 7.49 1.21
CA PHE A 78 -11.63 7.65 1.89
C PHE A 78 -11.80 8.13 3.33
N ASP A 79 -12.76 9.00 3.60
CA ASP A 79 -13.09 9.50 4.96
C ASP A 79 -13.43 8.33 5.91
N THR A 80 -14.19 7.36 5.42
CA THR A 80 -14.45 6.13 6.18
C THR A 80 -13.24 5.20 6.20
N TYR A 81 -12.59 4.98 5.04
CA TYR A 81 -11.48 4.04 4.92
C TYR A 81 -10.29 4.41 5.83
N GLN A 82 -9.95 5.70 5.94
CA GLN A 82 -8.81 6.14 6.76
C GLN A 82 -8.97 5.82 8.26
N THR A 83 -10.21 5.68 8.75
CA THR A 83 -10.47 5.30 10.16
C THR A 83 -10.26 3.79 10.40
N THR A 84 -10.26 2.98 9.34
CA THR A 84 -10.15 1.52 9.43
C THR A 84 -8.71 1.00 9.29
N VAL A 85 -7.76 1.87 8.94
CA VAL A 85 -6.37 1.50 8.67
C VAL A 85 -5.39 2.45 9.37
N LYS A 86 -4.13 2.03 9.51
CA LYS A 86 -3.09 2.93 10.00
C LYS A 86 -2.89 4.11 9.05
N GLU A 87 -2.60 5.29 9.61
CA GLU A 87 -2.42 6.53 8.86
C GLU A 87 -1.42 6.38 7.70
N SER A 88 -0.31 5.67 7.89
CA SER A 88 0.66 5.39 6.82
C SER A 88 0.10 4.53 5.68
N THR A 89 -0.95 3.76 5.92
CA THR A 89 -1.66 2.99 4.88
C THR A 89 -2.67 3.88 4.16
N ALA A 90 -3.39 4.71 4.91
CA ALA A 90 -4.28 5.74 4.37
C ALA A 90 -3.50 6.69 3.45
N HIS A 91 -2.35 7.22 3.90
CA HIS A 91 -1.46 8.05 3.09
C HIS A 91 -1.08 7.39 1.75
N LYS A 92 -0.60 6.15 1.78
CA LYS A 92 -0.24 5.41 0.55
C LYS A 92 -1.42 5.21 -0.39
N THR A 93 -2.61 4.98 0.15
CA THR A 93 -3.85 4.81 -0.62
C THR A 93 -4.24 6.14 -1.27
N TYR A 94 -4.17 7.24 -0.51
CA TYR A 94 -4.43 8.59 -1.02
C TYR A 94 -3.46 9.00 -2.13
N GLU A 95 -2.16 8.81 -1.92
CA GLU A 95 -1.13 9.11 -2.94
C GLU A 95 -1.30 8.24 -4.20
N MET A 96 -1.66 6.97 -4.05
CA MET A 96 -1.95 6.08 -5.16
C MET A 96 -3.15 6.58 -5.99
N TYR A 97 -4.22 7.03 -5.32
CA TYR A 97 -5.36 7.66 -5.97
C TYR A 97 -4.96 8.95 -6.67
N LYS A 98 -4.32 9.87 -5.95
CA LYS A 98 -3.91 11.20 -6.41
C LYS A 98 -3.03 11.14 -7.67
N ILE A 99 -2.05 10.25 -7.68
CA ILE A 99 -1.06 10.15 -8.77
C ILE A 99 -1.60 9.35 -9.96
N HIS A 100 -2.35 8.27 -9.72
CA HIS A 100 -2.66 7.32 -10.78
C HIS A 100 -4.13 7.29 -11.23
N ILE A 101 -5.07 7.66 -10.36
CA ILE A 101 -6.52 7.56 -10.67
C ILE A 101 -7.10 8.94 -10.94
N LYS A 102 -6.88 9.91 -10.05
CA LYS A 102 -7.44 11.25 -10.12
C LYS A 102 -7.20 11.94 -11.46
N PRO A 103 -5.99 11.91 -12.08
CA PRO A 103 -5.74 12.57 -13.36
C PRO A 103 -6.61 12.03 -14.50
N LYS A 104 -7.03 10.77 -14.44
CA LYS A 104 -7.84 10.14 -15.50
C LYS A 104 -9.33 10.18 -15.23
N TYR A 105 -9.72 9.91 -13.99
CA TYR A 105 -11.13 9.70 -13.64
C TYR A 105 -11.68 10.71 -12.61
N GLY A 106 -10.85 11.49 -11.94
CA GLY A 106 -11.30 12.36 -10.84
C GLY A 106 -12.49 13.24 -11.19
N ASN A 107 -12.50 13.83 -12.39
CA ASN A 107 -13.57 14.70 -12.88
C ASN A 107 -14.68 13.94 -13.66
N ALA A 108 -14.52 12.64 -13.88
CA ALA A 108 -15.52 11.84 -14.57
C ALA A 108 -16.71 11.56 -13.65
N TYR A 109 -17.91 11.59 -14.20
CA TYR A 109 -19.10 11.06 -13.52
C TYR A 109 -19.03 9.54 -13.46
N VAL A 110 -19.40 8.96 -12.32
CA VAL A 110 -19.25 7.50 -12.10
C VAL A 110 -20.11 6.68 -13.05
N ASP A 111 -21.32 7.18 -13.42
CA ASP A 111 -22.25 6.56 -14.37
C ASP A 111 -21.74 6.60 -15.83
N LYS A 112 -20.73 7.39 -16.12
CA LYS A 112 -20.10 7.49 -17.46
C LYS A 112 -18.86 6.62 -17.63
N ILE A 113 -18.44 5.92 -16.58
CA ILE A 113 -17.28 5.01 -16.65
C ILE A 113 -17.69 3.71 -17.33
N THR A 114 -17.18 3.48 -18.54
CA THR A 114 -17.48 2.28 -19.32
C THR A 114 -16.44 1.18 -19.07
N PRO A 115 -16.82 -0.12 -19.20
CA PRO A 115 -15.87 -1.23 -19.15
C PRO A 115 -14.71 -1.07 -20.15
N ALA A 116 -14.99 -0.57 -21.35
CA ALA A 116 -13.95 -0.33 -22.36
C ALA A 116 -12.93 0.73 -21.92
N SER A 117 -13.37 1.82 -21.25
CA SER A 117 -12.49 2.82 -20.68
C SER A 117 -11.61 2.24 -19.57
N LEU A 118 -12.21 1.44 -18.67
CA LEU A 118 -11.49 0.78 -17.58
C LEU A 118 -10.49 -0.25 -18.09
N GLN A 119 -10.84 -1.04 -19.11
CA GLN A 119 -9.93 -2.01 -19.71
C GLN A 119 -8.68 -1.32 -20.29
N ARG A 120 -8.87 -0.21 -21.05
CA ARG A 120 -7.75 0.58 -21.56
C ARG A 120 -6.87 1.13 -20.43
N PHE A 121 -7.50 1.61 -19.35
CA PHE A 121 -6.78 2.10 -18.19
C PHE A 121 -5.99 1.00 -17.48
N ALA A 122 -6.61 -0.16 -17.23
CA ALA A 122 -5.95 -1.31 -16.61
C ALA A 122 -4.73 -1.78 -17.42
N ASN A 123 -4.89 -1.86 -18.76
CA ASN A 123 -3.80 -2.22 -19.67
C ASN A 123 -2.64 -1.19 -19.64
N ALA A 124 -2.96 0.10 -19.67
CA ALA A 124 -1.94 1.16 -19.61
C ALA A 124 -1.23 1.18 -18.26
N LEU A 125 -1.98 1.04 -17.17
CA LEU A 125 -1.44 1.07 -15.82
C LEU A 125 -0.55 -0.15 -15.53
N SER A 126 -0.91 -1.33 -16.03
CA SER A 126 -0.12 -2.55 -15.87
C SER A 126 1.26 -2.48 -16.52
N LYS A 127 1.42 -1.70 -17.60
CA LYS A 127 2.71 -1.46 -18.26
C LYS A 127 3.61 -0.51 -17.46
N LYS A 128 3.02 0.47 -16.77
CA LYS A 128 3.75 1.56 -16.09
C LYS A 128 4.00 1.28 -14.61
N LEU A 129 3.08 0.64 -13.90
CA LEU A 129 3.09 0.52 -12.45
C LEU A 129 3.23 -0.93 -11.99
N VAL A 130 4.18 -1.20 -11.09
CA VAL A 130 4.33 -2.54 -10.49
C VAL A 130 3.10 -2.91 -9.66
N LYS A 131 2.58 -1.99 -8.86
CA LYS A 131 1.41 -2.18 -7.98
C LYS A 131 0.10 -1.74 -8.64
N TYR A 132 -0.04 -1.92 -9.96
CA TYR A 132 -1.25 -1.50 -10.69
C TYR A 132 -2.54 -2.12 -10.14
N ARG A 133 -2.50 -3.36 -9.65
CA ARG A 133 -3.67 -4.02 -9.03
C ARG A 133 -4.15 -3.29 -7.78
N THR A 134 -3.24 -2.72 -6.98
CA THR A 134 -3.60 -1.91 -5.81
C THR A 134 -4.33 -0.65 -6.24
N ALA A 135 -3.85 0.05 -7.27
CA ALA A 135 -4.53 1.22 -7.81
C ALA A 135 -5.90 0.88 -8.39
N LEU A 136 -6.01 -0.20 -9.17
CA LEU A 136 -7.30 -0.67 -9.69
C LEU A 136 -8.28 -1.01 -8.56
N GLY A 137 -7.82 -1.73 -7.52
CA GLY A 137 -8.64 -2.09 -6.36
C GLY A 137 -9.12 -0.88 -5.53
N ILE A 138 -8.39 0.24 -5.55
CA ILE A 138 -8.87 1.49 -4.93
C ILE A 138 -10.06 2.03 -5.72
N LEU A 139 -9.94 2.15 -7.04
CA LEU A 139 -11.03 2.63 -7.89
C LEU A 139 -12.25 1.69 -7.84
N GLU A 140 -12.02 0.38 -7.85
CA GLU A 140 -13.08 -0.64 -7.72
C GLU A 140 -13.88 -0.47 -6.41
N ARG A 141 -13.20 -0.31 -5.27
CA ARG A 141 -13.85 -0.09 -3.96
C ARG A 141 -14.59 1.23 -3.92
N THR A 142 -14.04 2.29 -4.52
CA THR A 142 -14.73 3.58 -4.67
C THR A 142 -16.03 3.41 -5.46
N LEU A 143 -16.01 2.69 -6.59
CA LEU A 143 -17.21 2.46 -7.39
C LEU A 143 -18.22 1.52 -6.70
N ASN A 144 -17.76 0.57 -5.87
CA ASN A 144 -18.64 -0.26 -5.05
C ASN A 144 -19.42 0.58 -4.02
N LEU A 145 -18.78 1.59 -3.40
CA LEU A 145 -19.53 2.55 -2.59
C LEU A 145 -20.59 3.27 -3.42
N GLY A 146 -20.29 3.58 -4.69
CA GLY A 146 -21.24 4.18 -5.61
C GLY A 146 -22.49 3.31 -5.87
N ILE A 147 -22.34 1.99 -5.85
CA ILE A 147 -23.49 1.06 -5.89
C ILE A 147 -24.29 1.14 -4.60
N SER A 148 -23.60 1.05 -3.45
CA SER A 148 -24.27 1.09 -2.13
C SER A 148 -25.04 2.39 -1.90
N LEU A 149 -24.59 3.50 -2.50
CA LEU A 149 -25.24 4.81 -2.41
C LEU A 149 -26.22 5.09 -3.57
N GLY A 150 -26.48 4.12 -4.46
CA GLY A 150 -27.41 4.25 -5.57
C GLY A 150 -26.93 5.10 -6.75
N TYR A 151 -25.66 5.47 -6.81
CA TYR A 151 -25.07 6.19 -7.95
C TYR A 151 -24.77 5.30 -9.17
N LEU A 152 -24.63 3.99 -8.94
CA LEU A 152 -24.38 2.98 -9.96
C LEU A 152 -25.27 1.76 -9.74
N LYS A 153 -25.76 1.15 -10.82
CA LYS A 153 -26.49 -0.14 -10.75
C LYS A 153 -25.52 -1.32 -10.71
N VAL A 154 -24.42 -1.25 -11.43
CA VAL A 154 -23.41 -2.32 -11.56
C VAL A 154 -22.02 -1.72 -11.63
N ASN A 155 -21.04 -2.34 -10.93
CA ASN A 155 -19.66 -1.93 -11.03
C ASN A 155 -19.08 -2.39 -12.39
N PRO A 156 -18.60 -1.47 -13.23
CA PRO A 156 -18.03 -1.82 -14.53
C PRO A 156 -16.75 -2.67 -14.43
N PHE A 157 -16.11 -2.78 -13.26
CA PHE A 157 -14.98 -3.69 -13.01
C PHE A 157 -15.36 -5.17 -13.21
N SER A 158 -16.62 -5.56 -12.97
CA SER A 158 -17.08 -6.94 -13.18
C SER A 158 -17.00 -7.40 -14.64
N LYS A 159 -16.86 -6.47 -15.58
CA LYS A 159 -16.84 -6.71 -17.03
C LYS A 159 -15.47 -6.52 -17.66
N ILE A 160 -14.40 -6.38 -16.88
CA ILE A 160 -13.04 -6.23 -17.42
C ILE A 160 -12.14 -7.39 -17.03
N LEU A 161 -11.11 -7.61 -17.85
CA LEU A 161 -10.07 -8.57 -17.57
C LEU A 161 -8.87 -7.82 -16.96
N ILE A 162 -8.50 -8.17 -15.73
CA ILE A 162 -7.31 -7.61 -15.09
C ILE A 162 -6.07 -8.22 -15.75
N PRO A 163 -5.20 -7.42 -16.40
CA PRO A 163 -4.00 -7.93 -17.07
C PRO A 163 -3.15 -8.78 -16.13
N LYS A 164 -2.68 -9.93 -16.59
CA LYS A 164 -1.60 -10.64 -15.90
C LYS A 164 -0.29 -9.96 -16.33
N LYS A 165 0.52 -9.53 -15.37
CA LYS A 165 1.85 -9.04 -15.67
C LYS A 165 2.67 -10.23 -16.14
N THR A 166 3.01 -10.28 -17.43
CA THR A 166 4.11 -11.11 -17.90
C THR A 166 5.35 -10.67 -17.13
N THR A 167 5.89 -11.56 -16.36
CA THR A 167 6.93 -11.34 -15.38
C THR A 167 8.06 -10.50 -15.97
N ARG A 168 8.19 -9.22 -15.53
CA ARG A 168 9.55 -8.66 -15.45
C ARG A 168 10.33 -9.68 -14.61
N LYS A 169 11.49 -10.16 -15.13
CA LYS A 169 12.40 -11.00 -14.35
C LYS A 169 12.39 -10.45 -12.92
N ARG A 170 11.85 -11.22 -11.97
CA ARG A 170 11.98 -10.88 -10.55
C ARG A 170 13.47 -10.60 -10.39
N ARG A 171 13.85 -9.41 -9.91
CA ARG A 171 15.20 -9.26 -9.38
C ARG A 171 15.39 -10.45 -8.46
N ASP A 172 16.43 -11.19 -8.70
CA ASP A 172 16.71 -12.35 -7.87
C ASP A 172 16.83 -11.86 -6.43
N THR A 173 15.73 -12.02 -5.67
CA THR A 173 15.66 -11.58 -4.27
C THR A 173 16.48 -12.50 -3.37
N SER A 174 16.94 -13.64 -3.91
CA SER A 174 17.85 -14.57 -3.22
C SER A 174 19.22 -13.94 -2.92
N ILE A 175 19.55 -12.82 -3.60
CA ILE A 175 20.86 -12.16 -3.52
C ILE A 175 20.81 -10.83 -2.70
N ASN A 176 19.71 -10.53 -2.02
CA ASN A 176 19.57 -9.26 -1.28
C ASN A 176 20.14 -9.34 0.17
N PHE A 177 21.34 -9.88 0.32
CA PHE A 177 22.11 -9.87 1.56
C PHE A 177 23.61 -9.89 1.25
N LEU A 178 24.44 -9.53 2.22
CA LEU A 178 25.91 -9.52 2.13
C LEU A 178 26.49 -10.71 2.90
N SER A 179 27.61 -11.26 2.45
CA SER A 179 28.45 -12.14 3.25
C SER A 179 29.12 -11.32 4.37
N ARG A 180 29.82 -11.99 5.29
CA ARG A 180 30.57 -11.31 6.35
C ARG A 180 31.63 -10.38 5.76
N GLU A 181 32.41 -10.86 4.81
CA GLU A 181 33.50 -10.12 4.14
C GLU A 181 32.94 -8.94 3.34
N GLU A 182 31.84 -9.17 2.63
CA GLU A 182 31.12 -8.11 1.89
C GLU A 182 30.57 -7.03 2.83
N LEU A 183 30.03 -7.43 3.99
CA LEU A 183 29.54 -6.51 5.02
C LEU A 183 30.68 -5.68 5.63
N ASP A 184 31.80 -6.31 5.97
CA ASP A 184 32.98 -5.63 6.52
C ASP A 184 33.54 -4.61 5.53
N THR A 185 33.62 -4.97 4.26
CA THR A 185 34.02 -4.06 3.17
C THR A 185 33.06 -2.87 3.06
N PHE A 186 31.75 -3.12 3.12
CA PHE A 186 30.73 -2.09 3.08
C PHE A 186 30.83 -1.13 4.29
N LEU A 187 30.96 -1.68 5.50
CA LEU A 187 30.99 -0.87 6.74
C LEU A 187 32.27 -0.03 6.80
N LYS A 188 33.45 -0.56 6.47
CA LYS A 188 34.71 0.20 6.37
C LYS A 188 34.59 1.38 5.39
N LYS A 189 33.95 1.13 4.22
CA LYS A 189 33.72 2.21 3.27
C LYS A 189 32.72 3.24 3.78
N ALA A 190 31.63 2.80 4.42
CA ALA A 190 30.64 3.70 5.01
C ALA A 190 31.29 4.63 6.06
N GLU A 191 32.17 4.09 6.92
CA GLU A 191 32.90 4.81 7.93
C GLU A 191 33.86 5.86 7.34
N SER A 192 34.61 5.47 6.29
CA SER A 192 35.54 6.39 5.60
C SER A 192 34.83 7.57 4.92
N ILE A 193 33.52 7.45 4.61
CA ILE A 193 32.72 8.53 4.04
C ILE A 193 32.08 9.38 5.14
N ASN A 194 31.45 8.75 6.11
CA ASN A 194 30.75 9.43 7.19
C ASN A 194 30.39 8.47 8.33
N HIS A 195 30.80 8.80 9.55
CA HIS A 195 30.56 7.97 10.73
C HIS A 195 29.06 7.72 11.00
N LEU A 196 28.17 8.70 10.71
CA LEU A 196 26.71 8.52 10.83
C LEU A 196 26.19 7.43 9.88
N TYR A 197 26.76 7.34 8.66
CA TYR A 197 26.36 6.27 7.70
C TYR A 197 26.80 4.91 8.23
N TYR A 198 28.03 4.83 8.70
CA TYR A 198 28.58 3.63 9.32
C TYR A 198 27.70 3.15 10.49
N LEU A 199 27.46 4.03 11.47
CA LEU A 199 26.69 3.71 12.67
C LEU A 199 25.24 3.23 12.31
N PHE A 200 24.60 3.90 11.36
CA PHE A 200 23.25 3.52 10.93
C PHE A 200 23.24 2.12 10.30
N PHE A 201 24.16 1.83 9.40
CA PHE A 201 24.20 0.52 8.73
C PHE A 201 24.75 -0.58 9.65
N LEU A 202 25.65 -0.25 10.56
CA LEU A 202 26.09 -1.16 11.63
C LEU A 202 24.88 -1.56 12.50
N LEU A 203 24.09 -0.59 12.94
CA LEU A 203 22.86 -0.87 13.69
C LEU A 203 21.93 -1.81 12.92
N LEU A 204 21.66 -1.55 11.64
CA LEU A 204 20.80 -2.43 10.85
C LEU A 204 21.38 -3.84 10.70
N ALA A 205 22.67 -3.96 10.46
CA ALA A 205 23.36 -5.24 10.28
C ALA A 205 23.51 -6.05 11.57
N SER A 206 23.58 -5.39 12.73
CA SER A 206 23.75 -6.05 14.04
C SER A 206 22.43 -6.38 14.74
N THR A 207 21.31 -5.78 14.33
CA THR A 207 20.02 -5.90 15.02
C THR A 207 18.88 -6.40 14.14
N GLY A 208 19.04 -6.34 12.83
CA GLY A 208 17.99 -6.64 11.88
C GLY A 208 16.78 -5.69 11.93
N LEU A 209 16.91 -4.50 12.51
CA LEU A 209 15.86 -3.49 12.56
C LEU A 209 15.39 -3.07 11.16
N ARG A 210 14.09 -2.77 11.05
CA ARG A 210 13.58 -2.14 9.83
C ARG A 210 14.05 -0.68 9.79
N LYS A 211 14.27 -0.15 8.59
CA LYS A 211 14.71 1.25 8.39
C LYS A 211 13.88 2.27 9.20
N GLY A 212 12.56 2.12 9.22
CA GLY A 212 11.67 3.03 9.95
C GLY A 212 11.75 2.84 11.47
N GLU A 213 12.04 1.63 11.97
CA GLU A 213 12.29 1.34 13.37
C GLU A 213 13.60 2.02 13.81
N ALA A 214 14.70 1.82 13.07
CA ALA A 214 15.98 2.44 13.34
C ALA A 214 15.92 3.98 13.34
N LEU A 215 15.21 4.58 12.39
CA LEU A 215 15.04 6.04 12.33
C LEU A 215 14.14 6.61 13.42
N ALA A 216 13.33 5.78 14.07
CA ALA A 216 12.46 6.17 15.17
C ALA A 216 13.08 5.97 16.56
N LEU A 217 14.28 5.38 16.64
CA LEU A 217 14.92 5.09 17.93
C LEU A 217 15.28 6.37 18.70
N HIS A 218 15.00 6.32 19.99
CA HIS A 218 15.43 7.28 20.99
C HIS A 218 16.48 6.65 21.90
N TRP A 219 17.26 7.47 22.60
CA TRP A 219 18.20 6.99 23.60
C TRP A 219 17.50 6.22 24.72
N SER A 220 16.30 6.62 25.09
CA SER A 220 15.44 5.92 26.07
C SER A 220 14.96 4.53 25.63
N ASP A 221 15.06 4.19 24.33
CA ASP A 221 14.76 2.83 23.85
C ASP A 221 15.92 1.85 24.06
N ILE A 222 17.11 2.33 24.47
CA ILE A 222 18.30 1.51 24.65
C ILE A 222 18.65 1.40 26.14
N ASP A 223 18.60 0.18 26.64
CA ASP A 223 19.14 -0.13 27.97
C ASP A 223 20.58 -0.63 27.83
N PHE A 224 21.53 0.23 28.15
CA PHE A 224 22.96 -0.08 28.12
C PHE A 224 23.42 -0.98 29.27
N ASN A 225 22.63 -1.14 30.35
CA ASN A 225 22.94 -2.03 31.46
C ASN A 225 22.59 -3.48 31.09
N THR A 226 21.41 -3.69 30.53
CA THR A 226 20.95 -5.04 30.10
C THR A 226 21.36 -5.36 28.66
N ASN A 227 21.99 -4.43 27.95
CA ASN A 227 22.39 -4.54 26.54
C ASN A 227 21.20 -4.90 25.64
N GLN A 228 20.12 -4.11 25.69
CA GLN A 228 18.90 -4.38 24.96
C GLN A 228 18.36 -3.13 24.27
N ILE A 229 17.72 -3.32 23.11
CA ILE A 229 17.00 -2.29 22.36
C ILE A 229 15.52 -2.65 22.32
N SER A 230 14.68 -1.77 22.82
CA SER A 230 13.23 -1.89 22.78
C SER A 230 12.67 -1.35 21.45
N VAL A 231 12.06 -2.20 20.65
CA VAL A 231 11.49 -1.83 19.34
C VAL A 231 9.98 -1.69 19.49
N THR A 232 9.52 -0.48 19.79
CA THR A 232 8.11 -0.17 20.10
C THR A 232 7.46 0.76 19.10
N LYS A 233 8.25 1.39 18.22
CA LYS A 233 7.79 2.44 17.30
C LYS A 233 8.49 2.39 15.94
N THR A 234 7.90 3.03 14.96
CA THR A 234 8.45 3.16 13.61
C THR A 234 8.08 4.51 13.00
N LEU A 235 9.05 5.11 12.33
CA LEU A 235 8.83 6.33 11.54
C LEU A 235 8.17 5.97 10.21
N ALA A 236 7.12 6.70 9.85
CA ALA A 236 6.38 6.52 8.61
C ALA A 236 5.94 7.87 8.02
N TYR A 237 5.46 7.87 6.77
CA TYR A 237 4.71 8.99 6.23
C TYR A 237 3.25 8.88 6.66
N GLY A 238 2.75 9.94 7.27
CA GLY A 238 1.34 10.18 7.52
C GLY A 238 0.68 10.97 6.39
N LEU A 239 -0.58 11.34 6.60
CA LEU A 239 -1.31 12.25 5.72
C LEU A 239 -0.54 13.59 5.59
N ASP A 240 -0.72 14.29 4.48
CA ASP A 240 -0.01 15.53 4.16
C ASP A 240 1.52 15.42 4.07
N ASN A 241 2.05 14.21 3.83
CA ASN A 241 3.49 13.93 3.78
C ASN A 241 4.26 14.27 5.08
N LYS A 242 3.59 14.44 6.19
CA LYS A 242 4.23 14.63 7.49
C LYS A 242 4.82 13.32 7.99
N TYR A 243 5.93 13.41 8.75
CA TYR A 243 6.45 12.25 9.46
C TYR A 243 5.64 11.98 10.69
N ILE A 244 5.28 10.71 10.86
CA ILE A 244 4.57 10.24 12.06
C ILE A 244 5.35 9.08 12.69
N VAL A 245 5.36 9.05 14.00
CA VAL A 245 5.80 7.91 14.78
C VAL A 245 4.56 7.09 15.12
N GLN A 246 4.56 5.83 14.71
CA GLN A 246 3.42 4.94 14.95
C GLN A 246 3.89 3.60 15.49
N THR A 247 3.00 2.87 16.15
CA THR A 247 3.27 1.49 16.57
C THR A 247 3.53 0.59 15.37
N PRO A 248 4.37 -0.46 15.49
CA PRO A 248 4.58 -1.44 14.45
C PRO A 248 3.27 -2.11 13.98
N LYS A 249 3.30 -2.75 12.79
CA LYS A 249 2.09 -3.28 12.13
C LYS A 249 1.37 -4.36 12.91
N SER A 250 2.09 -5.17 13.68
CA SER A 250 1.53 -6.29 14.42
C SER A 250 2.09 -6.32 15.84
N PRO A 251 1.38 -6.92 16.81
CA PRO A 251 1.89 -7.13 18.17
C PRO A 251 3.25 -7.86 18.21
N LYS A 252 3.47 -8.83 17.32
CA LYS A 252 4.75 -9.56 17.19
C LYS A 252 5.93 -8.65 16.77
N SER A 253 5.66 -7.47 16.26
CA SER A 253 6.71 -6.50 15.92
C SER A 253 7.18 -5.68 17.12
N LEU A 254 6.44 -5.67 18.23
CA LEU A 254 6.91 -5.19 19.53
C LEU A 254 7.86 -6.25 20.09
N ARG A 255 9.11 -5.89 20.26
CA ARG A 255 10.16 -6.83 20.65
C ARG A 255 11.34 -6.14 21.28
N THR A 256 12.14 -6.91 21.98
CA THR A 256 13.47 -6.50 22.44
C THR A 256 14.53 -7.22 21.60
N VAL A 257 15.57 -6.49 21.22
CA VAL A 257 16.69 -7.01 20.42
C VAL A 257 17.97 -6.86 21.21
N PRO A 258 18.82 -7.90 21.32
CA PRO A 258 20.11 -7.81 21.98
C PRO A 258 21.02 -6.78 21.31
N LEU A 259 21.79 -6.06 22.11
CA LEU A 259 22.80 -5.09 21.70
C LEU A 259 24.19 -5.76 21.82
N SER A 260 24.92 -5.85 20.71
CA SER A 260 26.29 -6.36 20.75
C SER A 260 27.25 -5.36 21.40
N THR A 261 28.33 -5.85 22.02
CA THR A 261 29.34 -5.02 22.69
C THR A 261 29.90 -3.94 21.75
N HIS A 262 30.27 -4.31 20.54
CA HIS A 262 30.78 -3.37 19.55
C HIS A 262 29.77 -2.27 19.19
N LEU A 263 28.49 -2.62 18.92
CA LEU A 263 27.46 -1.63 18.61
C LEU A 263 27.18 -0.73 19.82
N LYS A 264 27.23 -1.27 21.05
CA LYS A 264 27.11 -0.49 22.30
C LYS A 264 28.18 0.59 22.40
N GLU A 265 29.43 0.21 22.21
CA GLU A 265 30.56 1.14 22.25
C GLU A 265 30.42 2.26 21.22
N GLU A 266 30.06 1.93 19.99
CA GLU A 266 29.85 2.91 18.92
C GLU A 266 28.68 3.86 19.20
N LEU A 267 27.59 3.34 19.78
CA LEU A 267 26.43 4.16 20.17
C LEU A 267 26.78 5.10 21.35
N LEU A 268 27.56 4.64 22.35
CA LEU A 268 27.99 5.47 23.46
C LEU A 268 28.94 6.58 22.97
N LYS A 269 29.95 6.25 22.15
CA LYS A 269 30.82 7.26 21.52
C LYS A 269 30.02 8.30 20.73
N TYR A 270 28.99 7.86 19.98
CA TYR A 270 28.14 8.77 19.21
C TYR A 270 27.29 9.65 20.11
N LYS A 271 26.76 9.11 21.23
CA LYS A 271 25.98 9.83 22.22
C LYS A 271 26.83 10.94 22.89
N ASP A 272 28.05 10.60 23.32
CA ASP A 272 28.97 11.53 23.98
C ASP A 272 29.39 12.68 23.04
N ASN A 273 29.42 12.44 21.74
CA ASN A 273 29.79 13.46 20.75
C ASN A 273 28.53 14.20 20.18
N GLN A 274 27.34 13.90 20.66
CA GLN A 274 26.10 14.54 20.19
C GLN A 274 26.04 15.99 20.68
N LYS A 275 26.04 16.94 19.73
CA LYS A 275 26.03 18.39 20.02
C LYS A 275 24.64 18.97 20.21
N ILE A 276 23.60 18.23 19.83
CA ILE A 276 22.20 18.66 19.82
C ILE A 276 21.47 17.92 20.92
N ASP A 277 20.81 18.67 21.80
CA ASP A 277 19.97 18.11 22.86
C ASP A 277 18.69 17.56 22.24
N THR A 278 18.68 16.26 22.00
CA THR A 278 17.52 15.51 21.48
C THR A 278 17.60 14.04 21.89
N GLU A 279 16.47 13.47 22.19
CA GLU A 279 16.34 12.03 22.46
C GLU A 279 16.46 11.17 21.19
N ILE A 280 16.31 11.76 19.99
CA ILE A 280 16.36 11.03 18.74
C ILE A 280 17.80 10.68 18.39
N ILE A 281 18.10 9.39 18.19
CA ILE A 281 19.48 8.95 17.88
C ILE A 281 19.90 9.45 16.50
N PHE A 282 19.07 9.23 15.47
CA PHE A 282 19.35 9.64 14.09
C PHE A 282 18.53 10.88 13.73
N HIS A 283 19.07 12.05 13.98
CA HIS A 283 18.36 13.33 13.85
C HIS A 283 18.94 14.26 12.78
N THR A 284 18.18 15.29 12.41
CA THR A 284 18.64 16.42 11.61
C THR A 284 19.44 17.39 12.48
N ILE A 285 20.07 18.40 11.86
CA ILE A 285 20.74 19.48 12.59
C ILE A 285 19.81 20.23 13.56
N ASP A 286 18.51 20.20 13.32
CA ASP A 286 17.47 20.81 14.17
C ASP A 286 16.91 19.85 15.22
N GLY A 287 17.51 18.67 15.44
CA GLY A 287 17.04 17.67 16.40
C GLY A 287 15.80 16.89 15.99
N ASN A 288 15.33 17.02 14.75
CA ASN A 288 14.14 16.35 14.23
C ASN A 288 14.47 15.01 13.55
N TYR A 289 13.45 14.18 13.30
CA TYR A 289 13.60 12.91 12.58
C TYR A 289 14.21 13.11 11.19
N LEU A 290 15.14 12.25 10.81
CA LEU A 290 15.67 12.17 9.46
C LEU A 290 14.61 11.72 8.47
N ARG A 291 14.70 12.24 7.24
CA ARG A 291 13.82 11.81 6.14
C ARG A 291 14.00 10.31 5.87
N LEU A 292 12.89 9.58 5.71
CA LEU A 292 12.87 8.14 5.38
C LEU A 292 13.66 7.78 4.10
N SER A 293 13.92 8.75 3.24
CA SER A 293 14.74 8.58 2.03
C SER A 293 16.25 8.71 2.28
N LYS A 294 16.70 9.28 3.43
CA LYS A 294 18.11 9.52 3.70
C LYS A 294 18.96 8.25 3.67
N PRO A 295 18.59 7.15 4.35
CA PRO A 295 19.40 5.93 4.30
C PRO A 295 19.56 5.34 2.90
N THR A 296 18.57 5.52 2.02
CA THR A 296 18.68 5.07 0.63
C THR A 296 19.71 5.91 -0.14
N ARG A 297 19.75 7.24 0.11
CA ARG A 297 20.75 8.12 -0.51
C ARG A 297 22.16 7.82 0.04
N TRP A 298 22.30 7.49 1.32
CA TRP A 298 23.58 7.05 1.89
C TRP A 298 24.06 5.76 1.23
N LEU A 299 23.16 4.78 1.06
CA LEU A 299 23.46 3.58 0.28
C LEU A 299 23.97 3.91 -1.13
N ASP A 300 23.28 4.81 -1.82
CA ASP A 300 23.67 5.22 -3.19
C ASP A 300 25.08 5.84 -3.20
N THR A 301 25.41 6.66 -2.18
CA THR A 301 26.74 7.27 -2.04
C THR A 301 27.83 6.23 -1.79
N ILE A 302 27.58 5.28 -0.88
CA ILE A 302 28.55 4.21 -0.55
C ILE A 302 28.78 3.31 -1.76
N TYR A 303 27.72 2.83 -2.41
CA TYR A 303 27.82 1.94 -3.57
C TYR A 303 28.43 2.59 -4.82
N LYS A 304 28.41 3.91 -4.95
CA LYS A 304 29.18 4.62 -5.99
C LYS A 304 30.68 4.42 -5.84
N GLN A 305 31.17 4.20 -4.61
CA GLN A 305 32.59 3.96 -4.32
C GLN A 305 32.94 2.47 -4.18
N LEU A 306 31.96 1.59 -4.33
CA LEU A 306 32.07 0.14 -4.28
C LEU A 306 31.35 -0.50 -5.49
N PRO A 307 31.80 -0.23 -6.74
CA PRO A 307 31.08 -0.65 -7.96
C PRO A 307 31.00 -2.17 -8.07
N ASP A 308 32.00 -2.91 -7.59
CA ASP A 308 32.06 -4.36 -7.67
C ASP A 308 31.30 -5.09 -6.56
N LEU A 309 30.94 -4.35 -5.51
CA LEU A 309 30.19 -4.95 -4.40
C LEU A 309 28.70 -5.12 -4.79
N LYS A 310 28.20 -6.32 -4.54
CA LYS A 310 26.79 -6.65 -4.74
C LYS A 310 25.88 -5.67 -4.03
N ARG A 311 24.98 -5.01 -4.79
CA ARG A 311 24.08 -4.00 -4.25
C ARG A 311 22.87 -4.61 -3.57
N ILE A 312 22.71 -4.33 -2.28
CA ILE A 312 21.52 -4.67 -1.49
C ILE A 312 20.68 -3.42 -1.17
N THR A 313 19.46 -3.64 -0.68
CA THR A 313 18.58 -2.57 -0.17
C THR A 313 18.78 -2.36 1.33
N THR A 314 18.22 -1.28 1.90
CA THR A 314 18.18 -1.12 3.38
C THR A 314 17.51 -2.30 4.09
N HIS A 315 16.56 -2.98 3.44
CA HIS A 315 15.96 -4.21 3.96
C HIS A 315 16.89 -5.43 3.83
N GLY A 316 17.84 -5.37 2.90
CA GLY A 316 18.88 -6.38 2.73
C GLY A 316 19.77 -6.54 3.95
N PHE A 317 20.02 -5.48 4.73
CA PHE A 317 20.78 -5.58 6.01
C PHE A 317 20.08 -6.47 7.03
N ARG A 318 18.76 -6.47 7.06
CA ARG A 318 18.00 -7.40 7.89
C ARG A 318 18.10 -8.84 7.42
N HIS A 319 18.18 -9.07 6.11
CA HIS A 319 18.49 -10.40 5.56
C HIS A 319 19.92 -10.79 5.86
N THR A 320 20.87 -9.86 5.75
CA THR A 320 22.28 -10.05 6.15
C THR A 320 22.39 -10.47 7.61
N PHE A 321 21.76 -9.74 8.52
CA PHE A 321 21.72 -10.09 9.94
C PHE A 321 21.21 -11.52 10.17
N ALA A 322 20.06 -11.85 9.56
CA ALA A 322 19.47 -13.18 9.71
C ALA A 322 20.36 -14.29 9.15
N SER A 323 20.97 -14.08 7.98
CA SER A 323 21.89 -15.05 7.36
C SER A 323 23.12 -15.27 8.21
N LEU A 324 23.79 -14.19 8.65
CA LEU A 324 24.97 -14.29 9.49
C LEU A 324 24.67 -14.90 10.86
N LEU A 325 23.51 -14.62 11.45
CA LEU A 325 23.08 -15.23 12.71
C LEU A 325 22.89 -16.75 12.57
N ILE A 326 22.27 -17.20 11.49
CA ILE A 326 22.09 -18.61 11.19
C ILE A 326 23.44 -19.30 10.87
N GLU A 327 24.31 -18.64 10.13
CA GLU A 327 25.65 -19.15 9.79
C GLU A 327 26.55 -19.28 11.06
N SER A 328 26.42 -18.32 11.99
CA SER A 328 27.23 -18.34 13.24
C SER A 328 26.76 -19.40 14.23
N ASN A 329 25.49 -19.80 14.19
CA ASN A 329 24.92 -20.83 15.06
C ASN A 329 23.94 -21.72 14.28
N PRO A 330 24.42 -22.86 13.74
CA PRO A 330 23.60 -23.80 13.00
C PRO A 330 22.44 -24.43 13.80
N TYR A 331 22.49 -24.35 15.13
CA TYR A 331 21.46 -24.89 16.03
C TYR A 331 20.38 -23.87 16.41
N ILE A 332 20.50 -22.61 15.96
CA ILE A 332 19.48 -21.59 16.23
C ILE A 332 18.15 -21.99 15.56
N LYS A 333 17.06 -21.94 16.29
CA LYS A 333 15.76 -22.31 15.75
C LYS A 333 15.21 -21.19 14.86
N PRO A 334 14.50 -21.51 13.77
CA PRO A 334 13.82 -20.48 12.96
C PRO A 334 12.86 -19.60 13.76
N SER A 335 12.25 -20.16 14.83
CA SER A 335 11.39 -19.42 15.78
C SER A 335 12.13 -18.30 16.50
N ASP A 336 13.39 -18.53 16.89
CA ASP A 336 14.17 -17.56 17.66
C ASP A 336 14.60 -16.40 16.75
N VAL A 337 15.04 -16.73 15.52
CA VAL A 337 15.31 -15.72 14.48
C VAL A 337 14.05 -14.94 14.13
N GLN A 338 12.88 -15.62 14.05
CA GLN A 338 11.59 -14.98 13.83
C GLN A 338 11.26 -13.99 14.95
N ALA A 339 11.45 -14.38 16.20
CA ALA A 339 11.17 -13.56 17.37
C ALA A 339 12.05 -12.28 17.38
N ILE A 340 13.37 -12.42 17.19
CA ILE A 340 14.32 -11.30 17.14
C ILE A 340 13.97 -10.36 16.01
N LEU A 341 13.64 -10.88 14.84
CA LEU A 341 13.27 -10.07 13.68
C LEU A 341 11.86 -9.48 13.79
N GLY A 342 10.94 -10.09 14.54
CA GLY A 342 9.52 -9.74 14.55
C GLY A 342 8.87 -9.98 13.18
N HIS A 343 9.09 -11.17 12.60
CA HIS A 343 8.41 -11.61 11.39
C HIS A 343 6.99 -12.08 11.71
N GLU A 344 6.02 -11.65 10.92
CA GLU A 344 4.61 -12.02 11.12
C GLU A 344 4.38 -13.51 10.86
N THR A 345 5.07 -14.08 9.86
CA THR A 345 4.98 -15.49 9.49
C THR A 345 6.35 -16.17 9.51
N VAL A 346 6.36 -17.47 9.84
CA VAL A 346 7.59 -18.29 9.85
C VAL A 346 8.17 -18.45 8.45
N GLU A 347 7.33 -18.46 7.42
CA GLU A 347 7.73 -18.61 6.01
C GLU A 347 8.78 -17.57 5.59
N MET A 348 8.68 -16.33 6.10
CA MET A 348 9.67 -15.29 5.81
C MET A 348 11.06 -15.65 6.34
N THR A 349 11.12 -16.33 7.49
CA THR A 349 12.38 -16.78 8.11
C THR A 349 12.89 -18.06 7.47
N LEU A 350 11.99 -19.01 7.15
CA LEU A 350 12.34 -20.27 6.50
C LEU A 350 12.96 -20.06 5.10
N ASN A 351 12.53 -19.07 4.36
CA ASN A 351 13.15 -18.72 3.06
C ASN A 351 14.63 -18.33 3.22
N ILE A 352 14.98 -17.61 4.29
CA ILE A 352 16.39 -17.27 4.59
C ILE A 352 17.15 -18.53 4.99
N TYR A 353 16.56 -19.35 5.86
CA TYR A 353 17.14 -20.62 6.30
C TYR A 353 17.46 -21.56 5.14
N THR A 354 16.50 -21.78 4.25
CA THR A 354 16.67 -22.62 3.05
C THR A 354 17.81 -22.12 2.16
N HIS A 355 17.94 -20.78 2.05
CA HIS A 355 19.01 -20.22 1.24
C HIS A 355 20.40 -20.45 1.86
N VAL A 356 20.56 -20.21 3.16
CA VAL A 356 21.81 -20.42 3.90
C VAL A 356 22.22 -21.91 3.85
N THR A 357 21.28 -22.83 4.11
CA THR A 357 21.56 -24.28 4.05
C THR A 357 21.91 -24.78 2.65
N ASN A 358 21.31 -24.24 1.60
CA ASN A 358 21.67 -24.57 0.23
C ASN A 358 23.06 -24.06 -0.16
N GLN A 359 23.50 -22.89 0.34
CA GLN A 359 24.87 -22.42 0.16
C GLN A 359 25.88 -23.32 0.91
N SER A 360 25.56 -23.72 2.16
CA SER A 360 26.38 -24.66 2.90
C SER A 360 26.52 -26.00 2.17
N LYS A 361 25.43 -26.55 1.62
CA LYS A 361 25.48 -27.78 0.80
C LYS A 361 26.38 -27.63 -0.44
N LYS A 362 26.33 -26.49 -1.13
CA LYS A 362 27.21 -26.23 -2.27
C LYS A 362 28.69 -26.15 -1.85
N LYS A 363 29.00 -25.49 -0.74
CA LYS A 363 30.36 -25.44 -0.16
C LYS A 363 30.85 -26.85 0.19
N VAL A 364 29.99 -27.66 0.84
CA VAL A 364 30.33 -29.08 1.16
C VAL A 364 30.57 -29.89 -0.11
N ALA A 365 29.72 -29.77 -1.13
CA ALA A 365 29.90 -30.47 -2.39
C ALA A 365 31.23 -30.06 -3.10
N GLN A 366 31.60 -28.80 -3.01
CA GLN A 366 32.84 -28.28 -3.54
C GLN A 366 34.04 -28.81 -2.75
N SER A 367 33.98 -28.81 -1.44
CA SER A 367 35.01 -29.41 -0.57
C SER A 367 35.18 -30.91 -0.80
N ILE A 368 34.09 -31.64 -1.09
CA ILE A 368 34.17 -33.07 -1.46
C ILE A 368 34.89 -33.21 -2.80
N ASN A 369 34.63 -32.38 -3.79
CA ASN A 369 35.34 -32.41 -5.08
C ASN A 369 36.84 -32.05 -4.91
N ASP A 370 37.18 -31.16 -3.98
CA ASP A 370 38.55 -30.73 -3.69
C ASP A 370 39.34 -31.82 -2.93
N LEU A 371 38.67 -32.80 -2.33
CA LEU A 371 39.33 -33.93 -1.64
C LEU A 371 39.99 -34.92 -2.61
N ASN A 372 39.70 -34.84 -3.93
CA ASN A 372 40.33 -35.66 -5.00
C ASN A 372 40.40 -37.17 -4.67
N ILE A 373 39.37 -37.73 -4.00
CA ILE A 373 39.24 -39.15 -3.64
C ILE A 373 38.48 -39.89 -4.73
#